data_81561ec30455805a48bc406d756bf76d
#
_entry.id   81561ec30455805a48bc406d756bf76d
#
_cell.length_a   1.000
_cell.length_b   1.000
_cell.length_c   1.000
_cell.angle_alpha   90.00
_cell.angle_beta   90.00
_cell.angle_gamma   90.00
#
_symmetry.space_group_name_H-M   'P 1'
#
loop_
_entity.id
_entity.type
_entity.pdbx_description
1 polymer ?
#
loop_
_entity_poly.entity_id
_entity_poly.type
_entity_poly.pdbx_seq_one_letter_code
_entity_poly.pdbx_strand_id
1 'polypeptide(L)'
;MKKQVMAVLLLVGIGTAKLVAQETDTLTTLPTIVVTAGTMVNKAVDKAFKKAFPQAKNLKWYDLDKKYLARFIENDMKHQALFSQKGYLNYDVSYGEEQHLPAAIRDRIQGSYEDYRITHVANYKLAGRSIWMTNLESLNHMVLVRLEDDEMEEVERNTRSK
;
A
#
# COMPACT_ATOMS: atom_id res chain seq x y z
N MET A 1 6.22 -24.48 79.03
CA MET A 1 7.63 -24.37 79.47
C MET A 1 8.53 -24.85 78.34
N LYS A 2 9.58 -24.04 78.07
CA LYS A 2 10.82 -24.34 77.30
C LYS A 2 10.55 -24.67 75.79
N LYS A 3 10.62 -23.70 74.87
CA LYS A 3 11.81 -23.14 74.17
C LYS A 3 12.75 -24.21 73.62
N GLN A 4 12.78 -24.34 72.29
CA GLN A 4 14.02 -24.58 71.58
C GLN A 4 13.91 -23.85 70.23
N VAL A 5 14.83 -22.90 70.12
CA VAL A 5 15.09 -22.15 68.87
C VAL A 5 16.07 -22.98 68.06
N MET A 6 15.75 -23.35 66.84
CA MET A 6 16.74 -23.95 66.00
C MET A 6 16.82 -23.07 64.72
N ALA A 7 17.91 -22.34 64.70
CA ALA A 7 18.28 -21.50 63.56
C ALA A 7 18.77 -22.37 62.41
N VAL A 8 18.06 -22.38 61.27
CA VAL A 8 18.55 -22.95 60.02
C VAL A 8 19.02 -21.82 59.17
N LEU A 9 20.31 -21.73 58.97
CA LEU A 9 20.98 -20.83 58.06
C LEU A 9 20.74 -21.39 56.65
N LEU A 10 19.85 -20.74 55.85
CA LEU A 10 19.66 -21.07 54.44
C LEU A 10 20.48 -20.07 53.62
N LEU A 11 21.55 -20.56 53.02
CA LEU A 11 22.37 -19.87 52.02
C LEU A 11 21.49 -19.57 50.80
N VAL A 12 21.19 -18.27 50.60
CA VAL A 12 20.56 -17.80 49.39
C VAL A 12 21.65 -17.66 48.33
N GLY A 13 21.70 -18.66 47.44
CA GLY A 13 22.47 -18.55 46.21
C GLY A 13 21.81 -17.55 45.26
N ILE A 14 22.46 -16.40 45.08
CA ILE A 14 22.07 -15.41 44.09
C ILE A 14 22.46 -15.95 42.71
N GLY A 15 21.55 -16.69 42.10
CA GLY A 15 21.63 -17.05 40.69
C GLY A 15 21.19 -15.85 39.87
N THR A 16 22.13 -15.13 39.23
CA THR A 16 21.85 -14.14 38.23
C THR A 16 21.34 -14.87 36.96
N ALA A 17 20.03 -15.04 36.85
CA ALA A 17 19.41 -15.44 35.59
C ALA A 17 19.56 -14.27 34.63
N LYS A 18 20.47 -14.40 33.67
CA LYS A 18 20.49 -13.54 32.49
C LYS A 18 19.24 -13.89 31.71
N LEU A 19 18.23 -13.00 31.75
CA LEU A 19 17.15 -12.99 30.76
C LEU A 19 17.78 -12.59 29.42
N VAL A 20 18.06 -13.59 28.58
CA VAL A 20 18.27 -13.39 27.18
C VAL A 20 16.90 -13.10 26.61
N ALA A 21 16.58 -11.84 26.41
CA ALA A 21 15.47 -11.45 25.57
C ALA A 21 15.80 -11.97 24.16
N GLN A 22 15.18 -13.07 23.75
CA GLN A 22 15.08 -13.42 22.35
C GLN A 22 14.12 -12.41 21.72
N GLU A 23 14.69 -11.34 21.16
CA GLU A 23 14.00 -10.61 20.10
C GLU A 23 13.79 -11.61 18.96
N THR A 24 12.61 -12.17 18.89
CA THR A 24 12.15 -12.82 17.68
C THR A 24 11.82 -11.69 16.70
N ASP A 25 12.84 -11.20 16.01
CA ASP A 25 12.69 -10.51 14.74
C ASP A 25 12.01 -11.46 13.77
N THR A 26 10.71 -11.54 13.85
CA THR A 26 9.89 -12.01 12.74
C THR A 26 9.92 -10.91 11.69
N LEU A 27 11.07 -10.74 11.05
CA LEU A 27 11.12 -10.13 9.73
C LEU A 27 10.22 -10.99 8.87
N THR A 28 8.99 -10.54 8.70
CA THR A 28 8.08 -11.07 7.69
C THR A 28 8.78 -10.80 6.37
N THR A 29 9.58 -11.76 5.92
CA THR A 29 10.22 -11.71 4.62
C THR A 29 9.08 -11.67 3.62
N LEU A 30 8.84 -10.50 3.03
CA LEU A 30 7.91 -10.39 1.92
C LEU A 30 8.33 -11.44 0.89
N PRO A 31 7.40 -12.22 0.34
CA PRO A 31 7.74 -13.25 -0.62
C PRO A 31 8.55 -12.61 -1.75
N THR A 32 9.70 -13.20 -2.05
CA THR A 32 10.54 -12.77 -3.17
C THR A 32 9.72 -12.89 -4.44
N ILE A 33 9.28 -11.75 -4.96
CA ILE A 33 8.58 -11.72 -6.25
C ILE A 33 9.65 -11.94 -7.31
N VAL A 34 9.71 -13.13 -7.87
CA VAL A 34 10.53 -13.41 -9.05
C VAL A 34 9.89 -12.69 -10.23
N VAL A 35 10.42 -11.52 -10.56
CA VAL A 35 9.99 -10.72 -11.69
C VAL A 35 10.56 -11.34 -12.96
N THR A 36 9.81 -12.21 -13.62
CA THR A 36 10.18 -12.69 -14.95
C THR A 36 9.60 -11.71 -15.97
N ALA A 37 10.42 -10.82 -16.49
CA ALA A 37 10.03 -9.94 -17.59
C ALA A 37 9.78 -10.79 -18.84
N GLY A 38 8.55 -10.71 -19.39
CA GLY A 38 8.16 -11.44 -20.59
C GLY A 38 7.29 -12.68 -20.33
N THR A 39 6.61 -12.76 -19.19
CA THR A 39 5.64 -13.82 -18.91
C THR A 39 4.53 -13.86 -19.95
N MET A 40 4.30 -15.04 -20.55
CA MET A 40 3.15 -15.28 -21.40
C MET A 40 1.93 -15.57 -20.52
N VAL A 41 0.90 -14.77 -20.65
CA VAL A 41 -0.37 -15.01 -19.98
C VAL A 41 -1.28 -15.91 -20.81
N ASN A 42 -2.20 -16.60 -20.16
CA ASN A 42 -3.19 -17.42 -20.87
C ASN A 42 -4.21 -16.55 -21.62
N LYS A 43 -4.93 -17.18 -22.57
CA LYS A 43 -5.91 -16.50 -23.42
C LYS A 43 -7.04 -15.79 -22.65
N ALA A 44 -7.46 -16.31 -21.51
CA ALA A 44 -8.52 -15.70 -20.71
C ALA A 44 -8.07 -14.37 -20.12
N VAL A 45 -6.84 -14.32 -19.58
CA VAL A 45 -6.24 -13.08 -19.04
C VAL A 45 -5.98 -12.06 -20.14
N ASP A 46 -5.39 -12.47 -21.27
CA ASP A 46 -5.15 -11.59 -22.42
C ASP A 46 -6.45 -10.95 -22.94
N LYS A 47 -7.51 -11.76 -23.12
CA LYS A 47 -8.83 -11.26 -23.55
C LYS A 47 -9.43 -10.28 -22.53
N ALA A 48 -9.34 -10.60 -21.23
CA ALA A 48 -9.86 -9.75 -20.16
C ALA A 48 -9.11 -8.41 -20.11
N PHE A 49 -7.79 -8.45 -20.23
CA PHE A 49 -6.94 -7.26 -20.25
C PHE A 49 -7.30 -6.34 -21.44
N LYS A 50 -7.32 -6.87 -22.67
CA LYS A 50 -7.66 -6.10 -23.87
C LYS A 50 -9.06 -5.50 -23.82
N LYS A 51 -10.00 -6.16 -23.14
CA LYS A 51 -11.35 -5.62 -22.92
C LYS A 51 -11.34 -4.48 -21.89
N ALA A 52 -10.59 -4.61 -20.82
CA ALA A 52 -10.55 -3.63 -19.73
C ALA A 52 -9.71 -2.39 -20.09
N PHE A 53 -8.62 -2.59 -20.85
CA PHE A 53 -7.62 -1.57 -21.16
C PHE A 53 -7.28 -1.54 -22.65
N PRO A 54 -8.23 -1.10 -23.52
CA PRO A 54 -8.07 -1.17 -24.97
C PRO A 54 -6.99 -0.22 -25.54
N GLN A 55 -6.61 0.82 -24.79
CA GLN A 55 -5.60 1.80 -25.19
C GLN A 55 -4.26 1.63 -24.47
N ALA A 56 -4.08 0.52 -23.77
CA ALA A 56 -2.86 0.24 -23.02
C ALA A 56 -1.62 0.19 -23.92
N LYS A 57 -0.56 0.90 -23.49
CA LYS A 57 0.76 0.94 -24.13
C LYS A 57 1.82 0.41 -23.19
N ASN A 58 2.95 -0.05 -23.72
CA ASN A 58 4.11 -0.50 -22.94
C ASN A 58 3.78 -1.61 -21.91
N LEU A 59 2.89 -2.53 -22.28
CA LEU A 59 2.45 -3.63 -21.44
C LEU A 59 3.61 -4.55 -21.07
N LYS A 60 3.73 -4.84 -19.77
CA LYS A 60 4.63 -5.84 -19.19
C LYS A 60 3.84 -6.72 -18.23
N TRP A 61 4.02 -8.03 -18.37
CA TRP A 61 3.40 -9.02 -17.50
C TRP A 61 4.39 -9.59 -16.48
N TYR A 62 3.90 -9.83 -15.28
CA TYR A 62 4.62 -10.47 -14.19
C TYR A 62 3.75 -11.60 -13.62
N ASP A 63 4.36 -12.77 -13.42
CA ASP A 63 3.71 -13.90 -12.76
C ASP A 63 3.87 -13.75 -11.23
N LEU A 64 2.76 -13.84 -10.51
CA LEU A 64 2.69 -13.71 -9.06
C LEU A 64 1.94 -14.90 -8.45
N ASP A 65 2.44 -16.11 -8.63
CA ASP A 65 1.83 -17.34 -8.12
C ASP A 65 0.29 -17.33 -8.21
N LYS A 66 -0.24 -17.96 -9.25
CA LYS A 66 -1.69 -18.03 -9.55
C LYS A 66 -2.38 -16.69 -9.90
N LYS A 67 -1.62 -15.62 -10.08
CA LYS A 67 -2.11 -14.30 -10.52
C LYS A 67 -1.14 -13.69 -11.52
N TYR A 68 -1.63 -12.74 -12.30
CA TYR A 68 -0.81 -11.99 -13.24
C TYR A 68 -0.93 -10.50 -12.98
N LEU A 69 0.20 -9.84 -12.79
CA LEU A 69 0.27 -8.39 -12.68
C LEU A 69 0.64 -7.80 -14.04
N ALA A 70 -0.23 -6.95 -14.57
CA ALA A 70 0.04 -6.11 -15.73
C ALA A 70 0.57 -4.75 -15.26
N ARG A 71 1.66 -4.28 -15.86
CA ARG A 71 2.10 -2.88 -15.78
C ARG A 71 2.04 -2.28 -17.16
N PHE A 72 1.42 -1.13 -17.30
CA PHE A 72 1.20 -0.48 -18.60
C PHE A 72 0.95 1.02 -18.42
N ILE A 73 0.82 1.72 -19.53
CA ILE A 73 0.43 3.13 -19.57
C ILE A 73 -0.88 3.23 -20.33
N GLU A 74 -1.87 3.90 -19.77
CA GLU A 74 -3.11 4.26 -20.43
C GLU A 74 -3.56 5.65 -19.98
N ASN A 75 -4.00 6.52 -20.90
CA ASN A 75 -4.37 7.91 -20.62
C ASN A 75 -3.26 8.69 -19.86
N ASP A 76 -2.00 8.48 -20.24
CA ASP A 76 -0.80 9.05 -19.64
C ASP A 76 -0.58 8.73 -18.13
N MET A 77 -1.36 7.81 -17.58
CA MET A 77 -1.18 7.27 -16.23
C MET A 77 -0.45 5.93 -16.26
N LYS A 78 0.38 5.68 -15.25
CA LYS A 78 1.02 4.37 -15.03
C LYS A 78 0.06 3.47 -14.28
N HIS A 79 -0.23 2.30 -14.83
CA HIS A 79 -1.16 1.34 -14.25
C HIS A 79 -0.47 0.09 -13.74
N GLN A 80 -1.05 -0.48 -12.67
CA GLN A 80 -0.77 -1.81 -12.14
C GLN A 80 -2.09 -2.55 -11.93
N ALA A 81 -2.39 -3.50 -12.81
CA ALA A 81 -3.64 -4.26 -12.75
C ALA A 81 -3.37 -5.73 -12.43
N LEU A 82 -4.04 -6.27 -11.41
CA LEU A 82 -3.91 -7.66 -10.99
C LEU A 82 -5.06 -8.50 -11.53
N PHE A 83 -4.71 -9.57 -12.23
CA PHE A 83 -5.66 -10.54 -12.76
C PHE A 83 -5.49 -11.91 -12.09
N SER A 84 -6.61 -12.61 -11.85
CA SER A 84 -6.58 -14.03 -11.57
C SER A 84 -6.25 -14.83 -12.85
N GLN A 85 -5.82 -16.09 -12.71
CA GLN A 85 -5.61 -16.97 -13.88
C GLN A 85 -6.86 -17.20 -14.73
N LYS A 86 -8.04 -16.97 -14.18
CA LYS A 86 -9.33 -17.06 -14.89
C LYS A 86 -9.69 -15.78 -15.65
N GLY A 87 -8.85 -14.74 -15.59
CA GLY A 87 -9.09 -13.45 -16.25
C GLY A 87 -9.98 -12.48 -15.46
N TYR A 88 -10.22 -12.72 -14.17
CA TYR A 88 -10.91 -11.73 -13.34
C TYR A 88 -9.94 -10.62 -12.93
N LEU A 89 -10.31 -9.36 -13.19
CA LEU A 89 -9.58 -8.19 -12.69
C LEU A 89 -9.88 -8.03 -11.21
N ASN A 90 -8.86 -8.21 -10.37
CA ASN A 90 -8.98 -8.08 -8.92
C ASN A 90 -8.90 -6.62 -8.48
N TYR A 91 -7.95 -5.88 -9.02
CA TYR A 91 -7.81 -4.43 -8.84
C TYR A 91 -7.03 -3.80 -9.99
N ASP A 92 -7.18 -2.50 -10.13
CA ASP A 92 -6.34 -1.62 -10.93
C ASP A 92 -5.92 -0.43 -10.08
N VAL A 93 -4.63 -0.13 -10.05
CA VAL A 93 -4.09 1.08 -9.43
C VAL A 93 -3.44 1.90 -10.53
N SER A 94 -3.87 3.13 -10.69
CA SER A 94 -3.29 4.08 -11.63
C SER A 94 -2.66 5.26 -10.89
N TYR A 95 -1.48 5.70 -11.37
CA TYR A 95 -0.69 6.78 -10.80
C TYR A 95 -0.54 7.90 -11.81
N GLY A 96 -0.78 9.12 -11.37
CA GLY A 96 -0.73 10.31 -12.21
C GLY A 96 -0.44 11.60 -11.46
N GLU A 97 -0.79 12.69 -12.07
CA GLU A 97 -0.62 14.06 -11.60
C GLU A 97 -1.99 14.73 -11.50
N GLU A 98 -2.03 15.97 -11.01
CA GLU A 98 -3.26 16.75 -10.81
C GLU A 98 -4.20 16.76 -12.02
N GLN A 99 -3.67 16.86 -13.23
CA GLN A 99 -4.43 16.88 -14.47
C GLN A 99 -5.28 15.62 -14.72
N HIS A 100 -4.91 14.51 -14.06
CA HIS A 100 -5.62 13.23 -14.18
C HIS A 100 -6.79 13.09 -13.19
N LEU A 101 -6.92 14.05 -12.25
CA LEU A 101 -8.09 14.08 -11.37
C LEU A 101 -9.34 14.51 -12.15
N PRO A 102 -10.49 13.86 -11.91
CA PRO A 102 -11.78 14.41 -12.33
C PRO A 102 -11.96 15.83 -11.79
N ALA A 103 -12.51 16.72 -12.60
CA ALA A 103 -12.66 18.13 -12.24
C ALA A 103 -13.36 18.32 -10.88
N ALA A 104 -14.48 17.61 -10.65
CA ALA A 104 -15.23 17.69 -9.39
C ALA A 104 -14.38 17.30 -8.16
N ILE A 105 -13.49 16.31 -8.28
CA ILE A 105 -12.58 15.91 -7.20
C ILE A 105 -11.52 16.98 -6.98
N ARG A 106 -10.93 17.50 -8.06
CA ARG A 106 -9.94 18.58 -7.99
C ARG A 106 -10.50 19.82 -7.30
N ASP A 107 -11.66 20.29 -7.76
CA ASP A 107 -12.32 21.49 -7.24
C ASP A 107 -12.62 21.34 -5.74
N ARG A 108 -13.05 20.17 -5.33
CA ARG A 108 -13.32 19.85 -3.92
C ARG A 108 -12.05 19.87 -3.06
N ILE A 109 -10.94 19.30 -3.54
CA ILE A 109 -9.66 19.35 -2.85
C ILE A 109 -9.18 20.79 -2.74
N GLN A 110 -9.19 21.55 -3.84
CA GLN A 110 -8.74 22.94 -3.86
C GLN A 110 -9.58 23.84 -2.96
N GLY A 111 -10.90 23.64 -2.89
CA GLY A 111 -11.78 24.37 -1.99
C GLY A 111 -11.54 24.12 -0.51
N SER A 112 -10.93 22.96 -0.15
CA SER A 112 -10.63 22.60 1.25
C SER A 112 -9.16 22.83 1.62
N TYR A 113 -8.27 22.93 0.63
CA TYR A 113 -6.82 23.02 0.77
C TYR A 113 -6.26 24.12 -0.15
N GLU A 114 -6.75 25.36 -0.01
CA GLU A 114 -6.43 26.49 -0.90
C GLU A 114 -4.93 26.78 -1.01
N ASP A 115 -4.18 26.64 0.10
CA ASP A 115 -2.72 26.89 0.15
C ASP A 115 -1.87 25.68 -0.23
N TYR A 116 -2.50 24.59 -0.71
CA TYR A 116 -1.80 23.35 -1.05
C TYR A 116 -1.76 23.12 -2.55
N ARG A 117 -0.65 22.57 -3.00
CA ARG A 117 -0.44 22.08 -4.36
C ARG A 117 -0.69 20.58 -4.40
N ILE A 118 -1.42 20.09 -5.36
CA ILE A 118 -1.56 18.66 -5.65
C ILE A 118 -0.27 18.21 -6.35
N THR A 119 0.44 17.23 -5.78
CA THR A 119 1.72 16.76 -6.32
C THR A 119 1.61 15.40 -7.00
N HIS A 120 0.86 14.48 -6.43
CA HIS A 120 0.67 13.14 -6.96
C HIS A 120 -0.76 12.66 -6.68
N VAL A 121 -1.28 11.89 -7.60
CA VAL A 121 -2.58 11.25 -7.44
C VAL A 121 -2.48 9.77 -7.74
N ALA A 122 -3.26 8.96 -7.03
CA ALA A 122 -3.44 7.55 -7.34
C ALA A 122 -4.93 7.21 -7.28
N ASN A 123 -5.41 6.45 -8.26
CA ASN A 123 -6.76 5.91 -8.24
C ASN A 123 -6.72 4.41 -8.04
N TYR A 124 -7.38 3.93 -7.00
CA TYR A 124 -7.53 2.52 -6.66
C TYR A 124 -8.92 2.05 -7.05
N LYS A 125 -9.00 1.15 -8.04
CA LYS A 125 -10.25 0.52 -8.47
C LYS A 125 -10.26 -0.93 -8.04
N LEU A 126 -11.16 -1.29 -7.15
CA LEU A 126 -11.32 -2.65 -6.65
C LEU A 126 -12.78 -2.91 -6.23
N ALA A 127 -13.29 -4.08 -6.57
CA ALA A 127 -14.65 -4.51 -6.17
C ALA A 127 -15.76 -3.48 -6.49
N GLY A 128 -15.65 -2.77 -7.61
CA GLY A 128 -16.61 -1.74 -8.03
C GLY A 128 -16.44 -0.38 -7.35
N ARG A 129 -15.49 -0.24 -6.42
CA ARG A 129 -15.15 1.02 -5.75
C ARG A 129 -14.06 1.76 -6.51
N SER A 130 -14.06 3.09 -6.41
CA SER A 130 -13.02 3.97 -6.96
C SER A 130 -12.56 4.93 -5.87
N ILE A 131 -11.33 4.76 -5.40
CA ILE A 131 -10.76 5.52 -4.29
C ILE A 131 -9.61 6.36 -4.86
N TRP A 132 -9.68 7.66 -4.66
CA TRP A 132 -8.59 8.56 -5.00
C TRP A 132 -7.76 8.87 -3.77
N MET A 133 -6.44 8.69 -3.89
CA MET A 133 -5.45 9.11 -2.91
C MET A 133 -4.65 10.25 -3.51
N THR A 134 -4.60 11.39 -2.83
CA THR A 134 -3.99 12.62 -3.37
C THR A 134 -2.99 13.17 -2.38
N ASN A 135 -1.75 13.34 -2.82
CA ASN A 135 -0.71 14.01 -2.05
C ASN A 135 -0.78 15.52 -2.29
N LEU A 136 -0.88 16.25 -1.20
CA LEU A 136 -0.93 17.71 -1.16
C LEU A 136 0.32 18.24 -0.48
N GLU A 137 0.86 19.34 -0.96
CA GLU A 137 2.06 19.99 -0.42
C GLU A 137 1.84 21.48 -0.24
N SER A 138 2.18 21.99 0.94
CA SER A 138 2.30 23.42 1.24
C SER A 138 3.73 23.77 1.65
N LEU A 139 3.97 25.01 2.07
CA LEU A 139 5.29 25.43 2.58
C LEU A 139 5.75 24.60 3.78
N ASN A 140 4.83 24.21 4.65
CA ASN A 140 5.14 23.63 5.96
C ASN A 140 4.63 22.18 6.13
N HIS A 141 3.72 21.72 5.27
CA HIS A 141 3.06 20.44 5.46
C HIS A 141 2.98 19.62 4.16
N MET A 142 2.98 18.32 4.34
CA MET A 142 2.55 17.34 3.35
C MET A 142 1.32 16.62 3.90
N VAL A 143 0.27 16.51 3.09
CA VAL A 143 -1.01 15.91 3.49
C VAL A 143 -1.39 14.84 2.48
N LEU A 144 -1.84 13.69 2.96
CA LEU A 144 -2.45 12.65 2.17
C LEU A 144 -3.96 12.69 2.39
N VAL A 145 -4.70 12.90 1.31
CA VAL A 145 -6.16 12.96 1.31
C VAL A 145 -6.73 11.77 0.55
N ARG A 146 -7.70 11.10 1.13
CA ARG A 146 -8.50 10.05 0.52
C ARG A 146 -9.86 10.62 0.11
N LEU A 147 -10.28 10.29 -1.11
CA LEU A 147 -11.63 10.59 -1.59
C LEU A 147 -12.26 9.32 -2.14
N GLU A 148 -13.46 9.05 -1.68
CA GLU A 148 -14.29 7.94 -2.16
C GLU A 148 -15.74 8.40 -2.16
N ASP A 149 -16.42 8.26 -3.29
CA ASP A 149 -17.76 8.82 -3.51
C ASP A 149 -17.82 10.31 -3.09
N ASP A 150 -18.67 10.64 -2.14
CA ASP A 150 -18.80 12.00 -1.61
C ASP A 150 -18.04 12.24 -0.30
N GLU A 151 -17.19 11.31 0.11
CA GLU A 151 -16.39 11.45 1.34
C GLU A 151 -14.97 11.90 1.01
N MET A 152 -14.46 12.85 1.80
CA MET A 152 -13.06 13.29 1.77
C MET A 152 -12.49 13.23 3.17
N GLU A 153 -11.40 12.50 3.32
CA GLU A 153 -10.74 12.23 4.60
C GLU A 153 -9.26 12.60 4.52
N GLU A 154 -8.76 13.31 5.50
CA GLU A 154 -7.33 13.48 5.70
C GLU A 154 -6.76 12.24 6.38
N VAL A 155 -5.96 11.46 5.65
CA VAL A 155 -5.39 10.20 6.12
C VAL A 155 -4.12 10.42 6.92
N GLU A 156 -3.32 11.40 6.48
CA GLU A 156 -2.00 11.67 7.06
C GLU A 156 -1.62 13.15 6.88
N ARG A 157 -0.98 13.72 7.91
CA ARG A 157 -0.38 15.07 7.85
C ARG A 157 1.01 15.03 8.45
N ASN A 158 1.98 15.44 7.67
CA ASN A 158 3.38 15.51 8.08
C ASN A 158 3.89 16.95 7.99
N THR A 159 4.70 17.37 8.97
CA THR A 159 5.44 18.62 8.90
C THR A 159 6.65 18.41 7.99
N ARG A 160 6.87 19.34 7.09
CA ARG A 160 8.02 19.35 6.19
C ARG A 160 9.27 19.77 6.96
N SER A 161 10.27 18.89 7.05
CA SER A 161 11.58 19.28 7.57
C SER A 161 12.24 20.29 6.61
N LYS A 162 12.76 21.35 7.17
CA LYS A 162 13.57 22.34 6.43
C LYS A 162 14.94 21.75 6.09
#